data_73f697e9666bf16b1f7acbcfecedadc5
#
_entry.id   73f697e9666bf16b1f7acbcfecedadc5
#
_cell.length_a   1.000
_cell.length_b   1.000
_cell.length_c   1.000
_cell.angle_alpha   90.00
_cell.angle_beta   90.00
_cell.angle_gamma   90.00
#
_symmetry.space_group_name_H-M   'P 1'
#
loop_
_entity.id
_entity.type
_entity.pdbx_description
1 polymer ?
#
loop_
_entity_poly.entity_id
_entity_poly.type
_entity_poly.pdbx_seq_one_letter_code
_entity_poly.pdbx_strand_id
1 'polypeptide(L)'
;MKLHEWQNIPEEQMNPKFARRVIHGTHITVANLTLLKGAEVPWHSHLNEQMSMVLAGKLRFEFEGGQEFIVDAGQVMEIVPHLPHRVFVLEDSTVFDLFSPIREDWRKGNDAYLRGVEK
;
A
#
# COMPACT_ATOMS: atom_id res chain seq x y z
N MET A 1 5.36 -19.86 -15.36
CA MET A 1 5.92 -19.67 -14.01
C MET A 1 7.07 -18.71 -14.07
N LYS A 2 7.25 -17.90 -13.05
CA LYS A 2 8.24 -16.83 -13.05
C LYS A 2 8.77 -16.61 -11.64
N LEU A 3 10.08 -16.54 -11.50
CA LEU A 3 10.72 -16.23 -10.23
C LEU A 3 11.11 -14.75 -10.23
N HIS A 4 10.71 -14.03 -9.18
CA HIS A 4 11.06 -12.63 -9.01
C HIS A 4 11.98 -12.46 -7.80
N GLU A 5 12.90 -11.51 -7.90
CA GLU A 5 13.71 -11.06 -6.77
C GLU A 5 13.43 -9.58 -6.56
N TRP A 6 13.10 -9.17 -5.35
CA TRP A 6 12.76 -7.78 -5.07
C TRP A 6 13.86 -6.81 -5.48
N GLN A 7 15.11 -7.19 -5.27
CA GLN A 7 16.25 -6.32 -5.61
C GLN A 7 16.34 -6.01 -7.11
N ASN A 8 15.73 -6.85 -7.96
CA ASN A 8 15.69 -6.67 -9.40
C ASN A 8 14.44 -5.97 -9.90
N ILE A 9 13.52 -5.66 -9.00
CA ILE A 9 12.32 -4.88 -9.31
C ILE A 9 12.64 -3.41 -9.08
N PRO A 10 12.46 -2.54 -10.08
CA PRO A 10 12.75 -1.11 -9.92
C PRO A 10 11.98 -0.51 -8.74
N GLU A 11 12.68 0.25 -7.91
CA GLU A 11 12.03 1.01 -6.85
C GLU A 11 11.53 2.33 -7.42
N GLU A 12 10.25 2.63 -7.16
CA GLU A 12 9.63 3.88 -7.53
C GLU A 12 9.52 4.76 -6.28
N GLN A 13 10.14 5.92 -6.32
CA GLN A 13 10.00 6.92 -5.27
C GLN A 13 8.73 7.72 -5.54
N MET A 14 7.65 7.42 -4.80
CA MET A 14 6.33 8.03 -5.01
C MET A 14 6.30 9.47 -4.48
N ASN A 15 6.89 9.67 -3.31
CA ASN A 15 7.08 10.96 -2.68
C ASN A 15 8.26 10.81 -1.71
N PRO A 16 8.73 11.87 -1.04
CA PRO A 16 9.93 11.77 -0.20
C PRO A 16 9.88 10.72 0.91
N LYS A 17 8.67 10.29 1.32
CA LYS A 17 8.49 9.33 2.43
C LYS A 17 7.86 8.02 2.01
N PHE A 18 7.68 7.78 0.71
CA PHE A 18 6.96 6.61 0.21
C PHE A 18 7.66 6.09 -1.04
N ALA A 19 8.22 4.89 -0.95
CA ALA A 19 8.80 4.18 -2.09
C ALA A 19 8.14 2.81 -2.21
N ARG A 20 8.09 2.28 -3.42
CA ARG A 20 7.49 0.97 -3.66
C ARG A 20 8.21 0.19 -4.75
N ARG A 21 8.11 -1.15 -4.64
CA ARG A 21 8.44 -2.10 -5.70
C ARG A 21 7.19 -2.93 -5.93
N VAL A 22 6.77 -3.10 -7.19
CA VAL A 22 5.48 -3.70 -7.50
C VAL A 22 5.62 -4.83 -8.50
N ILE A 23 4.93 -5.94 -8.23
CA ILE A 23 4.82 -7.07 -9.15
C ILE A 23 3.35 -7.28 -9.44
N HIS A 24 2.98 -7.24 -10.72
CA HIS A 24 1.63 -7.56 -11.17
C HIS A 24 1.61 -8.98 -11.74
N GLY A 25 0.84 -9.86 -11.12
CA GLY A 25 0.58 -11.19 -11.65
C GLY A 25 -0.66 -11.17 -12.55
N THR A 26 -1.28 -12.31 -12.73
CA THR A 26 -2.53 -12.41 -13.50
C THR A 26 -3.72 -11.85 -12.69
N HIS A 27 -3.82 -12.22 -11.43
CA HIS A 27 -4.94 -11.84 -10.56
C HIS A 27 -4.53 -11.08 -9.31
N ILE A 28 -3.26 -11.00 -9.02
CA ILE A 28 -2.74 -10.44 -7.78
C ILE A 28 -1.67 -9.41 -8.08
N THR A 29 -1.71 -8.29 -7.38
CA THR A 29 -0.60 -7.33 -7.31
C THR A 29 0.02 -7.44 -5.94
N VAL A 30 1.35 -7.53 -5.89
CA VAL A 30 2.12 -7.51 -4.64
C VAL A 30 2.99 -6.26 -4.65
N ALA A 31 2.88 -5.46 -3.60
CA ALA A 31 3.71 -4.26 -3.44
C ALA A 31 4.58 -4.41 -2.19
N ASN A 32 5.87 -4.12 -2.36
CA ASN A 32 6.82 -4.02 -1.28
C ASN A 32 7.04 -2.53 -1.01
N LEU A 33 6.55 -2.04 0.11
CA LEU A 33 6.53 -0.62 0.45
C LEU A 33 7.58 -0.28 1.48
N THR A 34 8.32 0.78 1.23
CA THR A 34 9.21 1.41 2.20
C THR A 34 8.60 2.76 2.57
N LEU A 35 8.19 2.88 3.82
CA LEU A 35 7.43 4.04 4.30
C LEU A 35 8.18 4.68 5.46
N LEU A 36 8.39 5.99 5.40
CA LEU A 36 9.04 6.73 6.48
C LEU A 36 7.99 7.34 7.40
N LYS A 37 8.34 7.48 8.66
CA LYS A 37 7.50 8.12 9.68
C LYS A 37 6.99 9.47 9.18
N GLY A 38 5.68 9.69 9.33
CA GLY A 38 5.00 10.91 8.89
C GLY A 38 4.44 10.83 7.48
N ALA A 39 4.69 9.75 6.74
CA ALA A 39 4.02 9.54 5.46
C ALA A 39 2.52 9.36 5.68
N GLU A 40 1.75 9.81 4.73
CA GLU A 40 0.30 9.66 4.75
C GLU A 40 -0.18 9.16 3.40
N VAL A 41 -1.17 8.26 3.42
CA VAL A 41 -1.93 7.90 2.23
C VAL A 41 -3.31 8.52 2.45
N PRO A 42 -3.72 9.48 1.59
CA PRO A 42 -4.99 10.19 1.80
C PRO A 42 -6.19 9.27 1.61
N TRP A 43 -7.38 9.75 1.98
CA TRP A 43 -8.62 9.02 1.76
C TRP A 43 -8.73 8.55 0.32
N HIS A 44 -8.97 7.27 0.15
CA HIS A 44 -9.15 6.64 -1.16
C HIS A 44 -9.93 5.34 -0.99
N SER A 45 -10.41 4.83 -2.10
CA SER A 45 -11.00 3.50 -2.18
C SER A 45 -10.65 2.87 -3.52
N HIS A 46 -10.78 1.58 -3.62
CA HIS A 46 -10.52 0.84 -4.84
C HIS A 46 -11.34 -0.45 -4.87
N LEU A 47 -11.51 -0.98 -6.06
CA LEU A 47 -12.29 -2.19 -6.27
C LEU A 47 -11.60 -3.44 -5.72
N ASN A 48 -10.30 -3.36 -5.46
CA ASN A 48 -9.49 -4.48 -5.01
C ASN A 48 -9.71 -4.80 -3.54
N GLU A 49 -9.75 -6.08 -3.20
CA GLU A 49 -9.50 -6.52 -1.83
C GLU A 49 -8.02 -6.28 -1.54
N GLN A 50 -7.71 -5.91 -0.31
CA GLN A 50 -6.33 -5.62 0.11
C GLN A 50 -5.99 -6.33 1.40
N MET A 51 -4.77 -6.88 1.46
CA MET A 51 -4.15 -7.35 2.69
C MET A 51 -2.87 -6.57 2.89
N SER A 52 -2.76 -5.81 3.99
CA SER A 52 -1.54 -5.08 4.32
C SER A 52 -0.81 -5.81 5.43
N MET A 53 0.37 -6.32 5.11
CA MET A 53 1.20 -7.08 6.05
C MET A 53 2.35 -6.19 6.53
N VAL A 54 2.32 -5.81 7.80
CA VAL A 54 3.39 -4.99 8.38
C VAL A 54 4.53 -5.92 8.82
N LEU A 55 5.68 -5.80 8.18
CA LEU A 55 6.86 -6.59 8.51
C LEU A 55 7.72 -5.91 9.57
N ALA A 56 7.76 -4.58 9.54
CA ALA A 56 8.49 -3.77 10.50
C ALA A 56 7.78 -2.43 10.61
N GLY A 57 7.80 -1.81 11.78
CA GLY A 57 7.23 -0.49 12.01
C GLY A 57 5.80 -0.52 12.54
N LYS A 58 5.08 0.55 12.26
CA LYS A 58 3.73 0.76 12.83
C LYS A 58 2.93 1.71 11.95
N LEU A 59 1.70 1.31 11.60
CA LEU A 59 0.77 2.11 10.81
C LEU A 59 -0.53 2.32 11.59
N ARG A 60 -1.21 3.45 11.31
CA ARG A 60 -2.59 3.65 11.73
C ARG A 60 -3.47 3.70 10.49
N PHE A 61 -4.44 2.80 10.43
CA PHE A 61 -5.48 2.77 9.40
C PHE A 61 -6.74 3.40 9.96
N GLU A 62 -7.38 4.26 9.16
CA GLU A 62 -8.68 4.83 9.47
C GLU A 62 -9.64 4.51 8.34
N PHE A 63 -10.85 4.14 8.70
CA PHE A 63 -11.89 3.70 7.76
C PHE A 63 -13.11 4.60 7.83
N GLU A 64 -13.82 4.71 6.72
CA GLU A 64 -15.13 5.37 6.70
C GLU A 64 -16.02 4.73 7.75
N GLY A 65 -16.72 5.56 8.52
CA GLY A 65 -17.52 5.11 9.66
C GLY A 65 -16.81 5.24 11.00
N GLY A 66 -15.54 5.65 11.02
CA GLY A 66 -14.83 6.01 12.24
C GLY A 66 -13.99 4.92 12.89
N GLN A 67 -13.89 3.74 12.29
CA GLN A 67 -13.02 2.69 12.82
C GLN A 67 -11.56 3.03 12.58
N GLU A 68 -10.73 2.76 13.58
CA GLU A 68 -9.29 2.94 13.51
C GLU A 68 -8.58 1.69 14.01
N PHE A 69 -7.44 1.38 13.40
CA PHE A 69 -6.59 0.26 13.81
C PHE A 69 -5.14 0.69 13.80
N ILE A 70 -4.44 0.37 14.89
CA ILE A 70 -2.98 0.43 14.92
C ILE A 70 -2.49 -0.96 14.52
N VAL A 71 -1.67 -1.02 13.48
CA VAL A 71 -1.13 -2.28 12.95
C VAL A 71 0.37 -2.30 13.20
N ASP A 72 0.80 -3.26 14.01
CA ASP A 72 2.20 -3.47 14.36
C ASP A 72 2.84 -4.55 13.52
N ALA A 73 4.17 -4.64 13.60
CA ALA A 73 4.91 -5.72 12.93
C ALA A 73 4.33 -7.09 13.29
N GLY A 74 4.13 -7.92 12.27
CA GLY A 74 3.54 -9.25 12.43
C GLY A 74 2.02 -9.29 12.31
N GLN A 75 1.38 -8.14 12.11
CA GLN A 75 -0.07 -8.06 11.96
C GLN A 75 -0.46 -7.78 10.52
N VAL A 76 -1.66 -8.17 10.15
CA VAL A 76 -2.22 -8.01 8.81
C VAL A 76 -3.54 -7.27 8.90
N MET A 77 -3.69 -6.17 8.14
CA MET A 77 -4.96 -5.46 8.00
C MET A 77 -5.66 -5.95 6.74
N GLU A 78 -6.85 -6.50 6.89
CA GLU A 78 -7.70 -6.90 5.77
C GLU A 78 -8.67 -5.78 5.45
N ILE A 79 -8.72 -5.38 4.17
CA ILE A 79 -9.57 -4.29 3.71
C ILE A 79 -10.47 -4.81 2.59
N VAL A 80 -11.78 -4.74 2.81
CA VAL A 80 -12.77 -5.18 1.81
C VAL A 80 -12.80 -4.22 0.61
N PRO A 81 -13.25 -4.70 -0.55
CA PRO A 81 -13.39 -3.84 -1.74
C PRO A 81 -14.24 -2.59 -1.45
N HIS A 82 -13.85 -1.48 -2.04
CA HIS A 82 -14.58 -0.20 -2.05
C HIS A 82 -14.68 0.53 -0.71
N LEU A 83 -14.12 0.01 0.37
CA LEU A 83 -14.16 0.68 1.67
C LEU A 83 -13.17 1.85 1.69
N PRO A 84 -13.64 3.10 1.82
CA PRO A 84 -12.74 4.25 1.93
C PRO A 84 -11.85 4.15 3.17
N HIS A 85 -10.57 4.43 2.98
CA HIS A 85 -9.59 4.36 4.06
C HIS A 85 -8.43 5.33 3.82
N ARG A 86 -7.72 5.64 4.89
CA ARG A 86 -6.46 6.39 4.85
C ARG A 86 -5.47 5.79 5.82
N VAL A 87 -4.19 6.10 5.63
CA VAL A 87 -3.11 5.50 6.42
C VAL A 87 -2.16 6.59 6.88
N PHE A 88 -1.74 6.49 8.15
CA PHE A 88 -0.67 7.30 8.72
C PHE A 88 0.47 6.39 9.12
N VAL A 89 1.68 6.73 8.73
CA VAL A 89 2.87 5.97 9.08
C VAL A 89 3.44 6.53 10.37
N LEU A 90 3.36 5.74 11.44
CA LEU A 90 3.73 6.18 12.79
C LEU A 90 5.22 5.94 13.09
N GLU A 91 5.84 4.98 12.43
CA GLU A 91 7.26 4.67 12.50
C GLU A 91 7.73 4.26 11.12
N ASP A 92 9.04 4.35 10.86
CA ASP A 92 9.58 3.84 9.61
C ASP A 92 9.16 2.37 9.45
N SER A 93 8.58 2.03 8.31
CA SER A 93 7.91 0.75 8.13
C SER A 93 8.27 0.08 6.82
N THR A 94 8.28 -1.25 6.86
CA THR A 94 8.29 -2.10 5.67
C THR A 94 6.97 -2.85 5.64
N VAL A 95 6.25 -2.73 4.54
CA VAL A 95 4.90 -3.29 4.40
C VAL A 95 4.77 -4.02 3.07
N PHE A 96 4.18 -5.20 3.10
CA PHE A 96 3.76 -5.88 1.88
C PHE A 96 2.26 -5.74 1.74
N ASP A 97 1.81 -5.17 0.62
CA ASP A 97 0.39 -5.10 0.28
C ASP A 97 0.08 -6.11 -0.82
N LEU A 98 -0.96 -6.90 -0.61
CA LEU A 98 -1.54 -7.75 -1.64
C LEU A 98 -2.87 -7.17 -2.07
N PHE A 99 -3.11 -7.18 -3.39
CA PHE A 99 -4.37 -6.72 -3.98
C PHE A 99 -4.91 -7.76 -4.95
N SER A 100 -6.20 -7.99 -4.92
CA SER A 100 -6.89 -8.84 -5.90
C SER A 100 -8.24 -8.20 -6.28
N PRO A 101 -8.55 -8.06 -7.57
CA PRO A 101 -7.70 -8.31 -8.73
C PRO A 101 -6.49 -7.37 -8.80
N ILE A 102 -5.70 -7.46 -9.86
CA ILE A 102 -4.51 -6.61 -10.00
C ILE A 102 -4.86 -5.13 -9.99
N ARG A 103 -3.91 -4.29 -9.58
CA ARG A 103 -4.07 -2.83 -9.56
C ARG A 103 -3.89 -2.27 -10.98
N GLU A 104 -4.96 -2.36 -11.79
CA GLU A 104 -4.96 -1.81 -13.15
C GLU A 104 -4.74 -0.30 -13.15
N ASP A 105 -5.26 0.41 -12.16
CA ASP A 105 -5.04 1.84 -11.99
C ASP A 105 -3.54 2.16 -11.87
N TRP A 106 -2.79 1.37 -11.13
CA TRP A 106 -1.34 1.54 -10.99
C TRP A 106 -0.61 1.24 -12.30
N ARG A 107 -1.03 0.19 -13.01
CA ARG A 107 -0.43 -0.15 -14.31
C ARG A 107 -0.63 0.97 -15.33
N LYS A 108 -1.73 1.69 -15.24
CA LYS A 108 -2.09 2.79 -16.15
C LYS A 108 -1.55 4.14 -15.67
N GLY A 109 -0.85 4.18 -14.53
CA GLY A 109 -0.30 5.41 -13.97
C GLY A 109 -1.32 6.28 -13.25
N ASN A 110 -2.48 5.74 -12.86
CA ASN A 110 -3.52 6.46 -12.13
C ASN A 110 -3.29 6.32 -10.62
N ASP A 111 -2.18 6.88 -10.14
CA ASP A 111 -1.76 6.75 -8.75
C ASP A 111 -1.28 8.09 -8.17
N ALA A 112 -1.82 9.18 -8.68
CA ALA A 112 -1.41 10.53 -8.29
C ALA A 112 -1.54 10.78 -6.77
N TYR A 113 -2.54 10.17 -6.12
CA TYR A 113 -2.76 10.33 -4.69
C TYR A 113 -1.57 9.80 -3.86
N LEU A 114 -0.83 8.82 -4.37
CA LEU A 114 0.36 8.28 -3.71
C LEU A 114 1.58 9.17 -3.96
N ARG A 115 1.57 9.97 -5.02
CA ARG A 115 2.68 10.82 -5.40
C ARG A 115 2.60 12.21 -4.78
N GLY A 116 1.55 12.47 -4.01
CA GLY A 116 1.31 13.79 -3.42
C GLY A 116 0.89 14.83 -4.45
N VAL A 117 0.34 14.40 -5.59
CA VAL A 117 -0.16 15.29 -6.63
C VAL A 117 -1.68 15.33 -6.55
N GLU A 118 -2.24 16.53 -6.45
CA GLU A 118 -3.70 16.72 -6.46
C GLU A 118 -4.23 16.73 -7.88
N LYS A 119 -5.45 16.23 -8.03
CA LYS A 119 -6.17 16.20 -9.29
C LYS A 119 -7.38 17.07 -9.23
#